data_53df28147de9142c27a8f025311d8393
#
_entry.id   53df28147de9142c27a8f025311d8393
#
_cell.length_a   1.000
_cell.length_b   1.000
_cell.length_c   1.000
_cell.angle_alpha   90.00
_cell.angle_beta   90.00
_cell.angle_gamma   90.00
#
_symmetry.space_group_name_H-M   'P 1'
#
loop_
_entity.id
_entity.type
_entity.pdbx_description
1 polymer ?
#
loop_
_entity_poly.entity_id
_entity_poly.type
_entity_poly.pdbx_seq_one_letter_code
_entity_poly.pdbx_strand_id
1 'polypeptide(L)'
;MTTSRNILHPALWLLPLLLLLVAFVAPKLKKVQVAKNLTVGVPEDFQPLPDDAIASKYPAARKPLAVFSNPAGRVDFSIANKQTTFTDRDYALLLKVYESNLKRTYTKVDFISKDIRTVNKRDFVVLEFVSTLTDNRRGREMMAPLKRYQLMQYAISGDQLYVFHFNSPIEEQKQYQPVAQAVMQSIALK
;
A
#
# COMPACT_ATOMS: atom_id res chain seq x y z
N MET A 1 -10.76 66.86 33.06
CA MET A 1 -9.83 66.01 32.31
C MET A 1 -9.84 64.61 32.90
N THR A 2 -10.64 63.70 32.33
CA THR A 2 -10.79 62.34 32.80
C THR A 2 -10.33 61.41 31.69
N THR A 3 -9.18 60.80 31.90
CA THR A 3 -8.51 59.86 30.97
C THR A 3 -9.11 58.48 31.14
N SER A 4 -9.89 58.01 30.20
CA SER A 4 -10.41 56.63 30.12
C SER A 4 -9.27 55.67 29.67
N ARG A 5 -8.90 54.71 30.50
CA ARG A 5 -7.99 53.63 30.16
C ARG A 5 -8.77 52.44 29.60
N ASN A 6 -8.66 52.21 28.29
CA ASN A 6 -9.13 50.99 27.64
C ASN A 6 -8.27 49.80 28.07
N ILE A 7 -8.87 48.91 28.84
CA ILE A 7 -8.27 47.60 29.19
C ILE A 7 -8.64 46.63 28.09
N LEU A 8 -7.70 46.37 27.14
CA LEU A 8 -7.81 45.29 26.16
C LEU A 8 -7.63 43.95 26.89
N HIS A 9 -8.67 43.13 26.87
CA HIS A 9 -8.61 41.77 27.43
C HIS A 9 -7.82 40.82 26.48
N PRO A 10 -6.73 40.16 26.97
CA PRO A 10 -5.92 39.27 26.16
C PRO A 10 -6.52 37.83 25.96
N ALA A 11 -7.80 37.63 26.35
CA ALA A 11 -8.42 36.31 26.35
C ALA A 11 -8.98 35.84 24.99
N LEU A 12 -8.91 36.66 23.93
CA LEU A 12 -9.57 36.35 22.65
C LEU A 12 -8.65 35.65 21.62
N TRP A 13 -7.39 35.39 21.94
CA TRP A 13 -6.38 34.81 21.00
C TRP A 13 -6.14 33.32 21.17
N LEU A 14 -6.81 32.67 22.13
CA LEU A 14 -6.65 31.22 22.39
C LEU A 14 -7.67 30.31 21.70
N LEU A 15 -8.65 30.86 20.98
CA LEU A 15 -9.75 30.09 20.37
C LEU A 15 -9.42 29.40 19.01
N PRO A 16 -8.45 29.81 18.17
CA PRO A 16 -8.23 29.15 16.89
C PRO A 16 -7.27 27.92 16.96
N LEU A 17 -6.64 27.62 18.11
CA LEU A 17 -5.70 26.51 18.20
C LEU A 17 -6.34 25.15 18.53
N LEU A 18 -7.64 25.09 18.77
CA LEU A 18 -8.34 23.87 19.20
C LEU A 18 -9.02 23.09 18.06
N LEU A 19 -8.87 23.52 16.80
CA LEU A 19 -9.67 22.99 15.67
C LEU A 19 -8.89 22.10 14.70
N LEU A 20 -7.71 21.59 15.04
CA LEU A 20 -6.86 20.77 14.14
C LEU A 20 -6.48 19.39 14.67
N LEU A 21 -7.20 18.86 15.64
CA LEU A 21 -7.15 17.42 15.96
C LEU A 21 -8.14 16.69 15.05
N VAL A 22 -7.83 16.61 13.76
CA VAL A 22 -8.41 15.55 12.90
C VAL A 22 -7.89 14.25 13.48
N ALA A 23 -8.71 13.60 14.30
CA ALA A 23 -8.42 12.28 14.84
C ALA A 23 -8.24 11.33 13.64
N PHE A 24 -6.99 11.03 13.30
CA PHE A 24 -6.67 10.01 12.32
C PHE A 24 -7.04 8.67 12.98
N VAL A 25 -8.24 8.20 12.71
CA VAL A 25 -8.69 6.90 13.19
C VAL A 25 -7.84 5.86 12.47
N ALA A 26 -6.90 5.25 13.23
CA ALA A 26 -6.08 4.17 12.71
C ALA A 26 -6.99 3.04 12.21
N PRO A 27 -6.74 2.48 11.02
CA PRO A 27 -7.55 1.41 10.49
C PRO A 27 -7.48 0.18 11.41
N LYS A 28 -8.64 -0.41 11.69
CA LYS A 28 -8.71 -1.64 12.49
C LYS A 28 -8.22 -2.82 11.66
N LEU A 29 -7.18 -3.49 12.16
CA LEU A 29 -6.56 -4.64 11.52
C LEU A 29 -6.74 -5.89 12.39
N LYS A 30 -7.19 -7.00 11.79
CA LYS A 30 -7.13 -8.35 12.39
C LYS A 30 -5.80 -9.01 12.02
N LYS A 31 -5.17 -9.67 12.98
CA LYS A 31 -3.91 -10.38 12.78
C LYS A 31 -4.18 -11.74 12.13
N VAL A 32 -3.53 -12.01 11.00
CA VAL A 32 -3.67 -13.26 10.23
C VAL A 32 -2.31 -13.90 10.05
N GLN A 33 -2.20 -15.18 10.40
CA GLN A 33 -1.00 -15.99 10.10
C GLN A 33 -1.17 -16.60 8.71
N VAL A 34 -0.35 -16.17 7.74
CA VAL A 34 -0.39 -16.62 6.34
C VAL A 34 0.51 -17.83 6.13
N ALA A 35 1.65 -17.87 6.82
CA ALA A 35 2.59 -18.98 6.81
C ALA A 35 3.26 -19.13 8.18
N LYS A 36 4.00 -20.22 8.41
CA LYS A 36 4.69 -20.49 9.69
C LYS A 36 5.57 -19.32 10.15
N ASN A 37 6.21 -18.64 9.20
CA ASN A 37 7.12 -17.51 9.45
C ASN A 37 6.52 -16.14 9.10
N LEU A 38 5.24 -16.06 8.69
CA LEU A 38 4.64 -14.84 8.18
C LEU A 38 3.29 -14.55 8.83
N THR A 39 3.19 -13.37 9.45
CA THR A 39 1.95 -12.83 10.00
C THR A 39 1.73 -11.41 9.46
N VAL A 40 0.50 -11.04 9.17
CA VAL A 40 0.10 -9.74 8.63
C VAL A 40 -1.15 -9.22 9.32
N GLY A 41 -1.31 -7.90 9.39
CA GLY A 41 -2.58 -7.27 9.72
C GLY A 41 -3.42 -7.12 8.46
N VAL A 42 -4.68 -7.56 8.53
CA VAL A 42 -5.64 -7.45 7.43
C VAL A 42 -6.80 -6.59 7.91
N PRO A 43 -7.33 -5.63 7.12
CA PRO A 43 -8.52 -4.87 7.51
C PRO A 43 -9.67 -5.80 7.94
N GLU A 44 -10.41 -5.41 8.98
CA GLU A 44 -11.43 -6.29 9.58
C GLU A 44 -12.53 -6.69 8.58
N ASP A 45 -12.85 -5.80 7.65
CA ASP A 45 -13.86 -5.99 6.60
C ASP A 45 -13.35 -6.81 5.40
N PHE A 46 -12.04 -7.00 5.24
CA PHE A 46 -11.49 -7.80 4.14
C PHE A 46 -11.68 -9.29 4.40
N GLN A 47 -12.07 -10.01 3.34
CA GLN A 47 -12.25 -11.46 3.36
C GLN A 47 -11.18 -12.15 2.51
N PRO A 48 -10.71 -13.33 2.91
CA PRO A 48 -9.82 -14.14 2.08
C PRO A 48 -10.56 -14.59 0.83
N LEU A 49 -9.90 -14.45 -0.33
CA LEU A 49 -10.43 -15.00 -1.58
C LEU A 49 -10.22 -16.53 -1.60
N PRO A 50 -11.22 -17.30 -2.00
CA PRO A 50 -11.08 -18.74 -2.22
C PRO A 50 -10.18 -19.02 -3.44
N ASP A 51 -9.69 -20.24 -3.53
CA ASP A 51 -8.68 -20.67 -4.50
C ASP A 51 -9.07 -20.47 -5.97
N ASP A 52 -10.33 -20.74 -6.29
CA ASP A 52 -10.91 -20.56 -7.61
C ASP A 52 -11.01 -19.08 -8.01
N ALA A 53 -11.41 -18.22 -7.08
CA ALA A 53 -11.42 -16.76 -7.27
C ALA A 53 -10.00 -16.21 -7.44
N ILE A 54 -9.02 -16.73 -6.69
CA ILE A 54 -7.61 -16.36 -6.87
C ILE A 54 -7.13 -16.78 -8.26
N ALA A 55 -7.40 -18.01 -8.69
CA ALA A 55 -6.98 -18.50 -10.00
C ALA A 55 -7.58 -17.68 -11.15
N SER A 56 -8.82 -17.26 -11.04
CA SER A 56 -9.49 -16.41 -12.01
C SER A 56 -8.94 -14.98 -12.06
N LYS A 57 -8.72 -14.37 -10.88
CA LYS A 57 -8.30 -12.96 -10.76
C LYS A 57 -6.79 -12.76 -10.97
N TYR A 58 -5.99 -13.78 -10.65
CA TYR A 58 -4.53 -13.78 -10.73
C TYR A 58 -4.03 -14.95 -11.57
N PRO A 59 -4.19 -14.91 -12.91
CA PRO A 59 -3.82 -16.00 -13.81
C PRO A 59 -2.29 -16.06 -14.01
N ALA A 60 -1.54 -16.25 -12.91
CA ALA A 60 -0.10 -16.36 -12.93
C ALA A 60 0.34 -17.83 -12.81
N ALA A 61 1.54 -18.15 -13.29
CA ALA A 61 2.13 -19.49 -13.19
C ALA A 61 2.31 -19.97 -11.73
N ARG A 62 2.36 -19.04 -10.77
CA ARG A 62 2.40 -19.32 -9.34
C ARG A 62 1.27 -18.58 -8.65
N LYS A 63 0.41 -19.35 -7.98
CA LYS A 63 -0.65 -18.83 -7.14
C LYS A 63 -0.07 -18.01 -5.98
N PRO A 64 -0.66 -16.84 -5.63
CA PRO A 64 -0.35 -16.14 -4.39
C PRO A 64 -0.56 -17.04 -3.15
N LEU A 65 0.20 -16.79 -2.10
CA LEU A 65 0.02 -17.45 -0.80
C LEU A 65 -1.32 -17.11 -0.15
N ALA A 66 -1.74 -15.85 -0.29
CA ALA A 66 -3.04 -15.36 0.17
C ALA A 66 -3.44 -14.12 -0.60
N VAL A 67 -4.73 -13.91 -0.75
CA VAL A 67 -5.34 -12.68 -1.25
C VAL A 67 -6.52 -12.34 -0.35
N PHE A 68 -6.58 -11.10 0.11
CA PHE A 68 -7.68 -10.55 0.88
C PHE A 68 -8.31 -9.42 0.08
N SER A 69 -9.63 -9.40 -0.01
CA SER A 69 -10.37 -8.41 -0.79
C SER A 69 -11.42 -7.72 0.06
N ASN A 70 -11.68 -6.45 -0.23
CA ASN A 70 -12.80 -5.73 0.38
C ASN A 70 -14.14 -6.33 -0.08
N PRO A 71 -15.28 -6.06 0.62
CA PRO A 71 -16.58 -6.64 0.25
C PRO A 71 -17.02 -6.34 -1.20
N ALA A 72 -16.57 -5.21 -1.77
CA ALA A 72 -16.88 -4.85 -3.16
C ALA A 72 -15.97 -5.57 -4.20
N GLY A 73 -14.96 -6.33 -3.77
CA GLY A 73 -14.04 -7.06 -4.66
C GLY A 73 -13.11 -6.17 -5.50
N ARG A 74 -12.98 -4.86 -5.17
CA ARG A 74 -12.23 -3.89 -5.97
C ARG A 74 -10.86 -3.53 -5.39
N VAL A 75 -10.69 -3.73 -4.08
CA VAL A 75 -9.46 -3.44 -3.33
C VAL A 75 -8.90 -4.72 -2.79
N ASP A 76 -7.63 -5.00 -3.08
CA ASP A 76 -6.98 -6.24 -2.71
C ASP A 76 -5.68 -6.01 -1.96
N PHE A 77 -5.40 -6.91 -1.01
CA PHE A 77 -4.10 -7.14 -0.44
C PHE A 77 -3.66 -8.57 -0.77
N SER A 78 -2.62 -8.71 -1.59
CA SER A 78 -2.10 -10.01 -2.01
C SER A 78 -0.68 -10.24 -1.48
N ILE A 79 -0.38 -11.50 -1.20
CA ILE A 79 0.91 -11.96 -0.70
C ILE A 79 1.37 -13.10 -1.57
N ALA A 80 2.57 -12.98 -2.12
CA ALA A 80 3.20 -14.02 -2.92
C ALA A 80 4.65 -14.24 -2.49
N ASN A 81 5.22 -15.39 -2.83
CA ASN A 81 6.65 -15.62 -2.72
C ASN A 81 7.19 -16.30 -3.98
N LYS A 82 8.48 -16.16 -4.19
CA LYS A 82 9.22 -16.85 -5.25
C LYS A 82 10.65 -17.06 -4.84
N GLN A 83 11.27 -18.08 -5.39
CA GLN A 83 12.72 -18.27 -5.23
C GLN A 83 13.48 -17.06 -5.78
N THR A 84 14.57 -16.72 -5.12
CA THR A 84 15.43 -15.61 -5.47
C THR A 84 16.90 -15.94 -5.20
N THR A 85 17.78 -15.32 -5.97
CA THR A 85 19.22 -15.30 -5.73
C THR A 85 19.67 -14.00 -5.05
N PHE A 86 18.76 -13.03 -4.86
CA PHE A 86 19.04 -11.82 -4.10
C PHE A 86 19.24 -12.17 -2.61
N THR A 87 20.14 -11.46 -1.97
CA THR A 87 20.47 -11.57 -0.55
C THR A 87 20.12 -10.27 0.20
N ASP A 88 20.23 -10.26 1.51
CA ASP A 88 20.01 -9.07 2.34
C ASP A 88 20.95 -7.89 2.00
N ARG A 89 22.00 -8.11 1.20
CA ARG A 89 22.91 -7.05 0.73
C ARG A 89 22.42 -6.39 -0.56
N ASP A 90 21.40 -6.94 -1.20
CA ASP A 90 20.98 -6.57 -2.56
C ASP A 90 19.75 -5.67 -2.59
N TYR A 91 19.28 -5.14 -1.44
CA TYR A 91 18.05 -4.33 -1.39
C TYR A 91 18.10 -3.10 -2.31
N ALA A 92 19.26 -2.43 -2.43
CA ALA A 92 19.42 -1.30 -3.35
C ALA A 92 19.30 -1.72 -4.82
N LEU A 93 19.82 -2.90 -5.18
CA LEU A 93 19.68 -3.46 -6.52
C LEU A 93 18.24 -3.92 -6.76
N LEU A 94 17.63 -4.58 -5.77
CA LEU A 94 16.24 -5.02 -5.81
C LEU A 94 15.29 -3.84 -6.08
N LEU A 95 15.48 -2.71 -5.39
CA LEU A 95 14.72 -1.47 -5.60
C LEU A 95 14.79 -1.03 -7.07
N LYS A 96 16.00 -0.92 -7.64
CA LYS A 96 16.20 -0.51 -9.03
C LYS A 96 15.55 -1.47 -10.03
N VAL A 97 15.68 -2.79 -9.80
CA VAL A 97 15.10 -3.83 -10.65
C VAL A 97 13.57 -3.72 -10.68
N TYR A 98 12.93 -3.61 -9.49
CA TYR A 98 11.48 -3.52 -9.43
C TYR A 98 10.94 -2.17 -9.91
N GLU A 99 11.62 -1.06 -9.63
CA GLU A 99 11.28 0.24 -10.24
C GLU A 99 11.29 0.16 -11.77
N SER A 100 12.34 -0.41 -12.35
CA SER A 100 12.46 -0.58 -13.81
C SER A 100 11.37 -1.50 -14.36
N ASN A 101 11.04 -2.60 -13.66
CA ASN A 101 9.99 -3.51 -14.07
C ASN A 101 8.62 -2.83 -14.10
N LEU A 102 8.29 -2.01 -13.08
CA LEU A 102 7.02 -1.26 -13.05
C LEU A 102 6.93 -0.28 -14.22
N LYS A 103 7.99 0.46 -14.52
CA LYS A 103 8.04 1.38 -15.67
C LYS A 103 7.86 0.70 -17.02
N ARG A 104 8.18 -0.61 -17.13
CA ARG A 104 7.95 -1.41 -18.35
C ARG A 104 6.57 -2.02 -18.38
N THR A 105 5.97 -2.28 -17.23
CA THR A 105 4.66 -2.96 -17.11
C THR A 105 3.50 -2.01 -17.39
N TYR A 106 3.61 -0.76 -16.93
CA TYR A 106 2.55 0.22 -17.03
C TYR A 106 2.88 1.30 -18.07
N THR A 107 1.83 1.88 -18.67
CA THR A 107 1.97 3.01 -19.60
C THR A 107 2.57 4.22 -18.90
N LYS A 108 2.20 4.43 -17.62
CA LYS A 108 2.76 5.49 -16.76
C LYS A 108 2.80 5.02 -15.31
N VAL A 109 3.85 5.43 -14.59
CA VAL A 109 4.01 5.21 -13.15
C VAL A 109 4.38 6.53 -12.48
N ASP A 110 3.50 7.02 -11.62
CA ASP A 110 3.74 8.20 -10.80
C ASP A 110 4.09 7.74 -9.38
N PHE A 111 5.38 7.73 -9.04
CA PHE A 111 5.84 7.30 -7.72
C PHE A 111 5.51 8.34 -6.64
N ILE A 112 4.87 7.89 -5.56
CA ILE A 112 4.62 8.65 -4.33
C ILE A 112 5.83 8.49 -3.40
N SER A 113 6.32 7.25 -3.24
CA SER A 113 7.58 6.98 -2.53
C SER A 113 8.31 5.76 -3.11
N LYS A 114 9.65 5.79 -3.02
CA LYS A 114 10.56 4.69 -3.38
C LYS A 114 11.65 4.66 -2.32
N ASP A 115 11.68 3.60 -1.53
CA ASP A 115 12.51 3.60 -0.35
C ASP A 115 12.89 2.18 0.11
N ILE A 116 13.86 2.08 1.01
CA ILE A 116 14.15 0.90 1.79
C ILE A 116 13.81 1.23 3.23
N ARG A 117 12.86 0.50 3.84
CA ARG A 117 12.39 0.75 5.20
C ARG A 117 12.49 -0.49 6.05
N THR A 118 12.87 -0.30 7.29
CA THR A 118 12.86 -1.37 8.29
C THR A 118 11.48 -1.45 8.94
N VAL A 119 10.83 -2.61 8.84
CA VAL A 119 9.55 -2.92 9.48
C VAL A 119 9.74 -4.19 10.32
N ASN A 120 9.39 -4.13 11.61
CA ASN A 120 9.52 -5.25 12.53
C ASN A 120 10.91 -5.93 12.48
N LYS A 121 11.98 -5.13 12.46
CA LYS A 121 13.40 -5.56 12.42
C LYS A 121 13.85 -6.23 11.10
N ARG A 122 13.10 -6.08 10.03
CA ARG A 122 13.44 -6.56 8.69
C ARG A 122 13.37 -5.44 7.67
N ASP A 123 14.28 -5.41 6.73
CA ASP A 123 14.28 -4.43 5.65
C ASP A 123 13.34 -4.85 4.53
N PHE A 124 12.69 -3.86 3.94
CA PHE A 124 11.80 -3.98 2.80
C PHE A 124 12.12 -2.93 1.75
N VAL A 125 12.14 -3.32 0.48
CA VAL A 125 11.95 -2.37 -0.60
C VAL A 125 10.49 -1.95 -0.60
N VAL A 126 10.22 -0.65 -0.60
CA VAL A 126 8.88 -0.06 -0.61
C VAL A 126 8.72 0.77 -1.87
N LEU A 127 7.69 0.47 -2.66
CA LEU A 127 7.30 1.21 -3.86
C LEU A 127 5.82 1.59 -3.73
N GLU A 128 5.54 2.87 -3.51
CA GLU A 128 4.20 3.44 -3.45
C GLU A 128 3.98 4.32 -4.65
N PHE A 129 2.94 4.07 -5.44
CA PHE A 129 2.75 4.72 -6.73
C PHE A 129 1.31 4.67 -7.23
N VAL A 130 1.03 5.55 -8.22
CA VAL A 130 -0.15 5.45 -9.07
C VAL A 130 0.28 4.90 -10.42
N SER A 131 -0.33 3.80 -10.84
CA SER A 131 -0.15 3.24 -12.18
C SER A 131 -1.24 3.68 -13.12
N THR A 132 -0.89 3.87 -14.41
CA THR A 132 -1.83 4.07 -15.50
C THR A 132 -1.59 3.02 -16.56
N LEU A 133 -2.65 2.34 -16.97
CA LEU A 133 -2.64 1.41 -18.10
C LEU A 133 -3.60 1.93 -19.17
N THR A 134 -3.09 2.18 -20.36
CA THR A 134 -3.88 2.63 -21.52
C THR A 134 -3.91 1.52 -22.57
N ASP A 135 -5.09 1.17 -23.07
CA ASP A 135 -5.21 0.25 -24.20
C ASP A 135 -4.99 1.02 -25.51
N ASN A 136 -3.82 0.83 -26.11
CA ASN A 136 -3.43 1.50 -27.36
C ASN A 136 -3.70 0.63 -28.60
N ARG A 137 -4.53 -0.44 -28.51
CA ARG A 137 -4.83 -1.32 -29.65
C ARG A 137 -5.64 -0.58 -30.69
N ARG A 138 -5.09 -0.50 -31.92
CA ARG A 138 -5.77 0.12 -33.08
C ARG A 138 -7.10 -0.61 -33.39
N GLY A 139 -8.17 0.16 -33.58
CA GLY A 139 -9.47 -0.35 -34.07
C GLY A 139 -10.50 -0.71 -32.99
N ARG A 140 -10.28 -0.40 -31.72
CA ARG A 140 -11.29 -0.45 -30.65
C ARG A 140 -11.64 0.96 -30.16
N GLU A 141 -12.88 1.14 -29.68
CA GLU A 141 -13.22 2.33 -28.87
C GLU A 141 -12.15 2.50 -27.81
N MET A 142 -11.58 3.72 -27.72
CA MET A 142 -10.57 4.03 -26.70
C MET A 142 -11.21 3.94 -25.33
N MET A 143 -10.93 2.87 -24.61
CA MET A 143 -11.33 2.76 -23.22
C MET A 143 -10.59 3.81 -22.38
N ALA A 144 -11.28 4.38 -21.40
CA ALA A 144 -10.65 5.31 -20.45
C ALA A 144 -9.43 4.64 -19.78
N PRO A 145 -8.31 5.38 -19.60
CA PRO A 145 -7.13 4.84 -18.94
C PRO A 145 -7.46 4.27 -17.56
N LEU A 146 -7.07 3.02 -17.30
CA LEU A 146 -7.23 2.41 -15.99
C LEU A 146 -6.14 2.95 -15.05
N LYS A 147 -6.55 3.67 -14.01
CA LYS A 147 -5.64 4.19 -12.98
C LYS A 147 -5.86 3.45 -11.66
N ARG A 148 -4.75 3.06 -11.01
CA ARG A 148 -4.79 2.39 -9.71
C ARG A 148 -3.73 2.95 -8.76
N TYR A 149 -4.10 3.14 -7.50
CA TYR A 149 -3.16 3.32 -6.40
C TYR A 149 -2.60 1.95 -6.01
N GLN A 150 -1.28 1.89 -5.81
CA GLN A 150 -0.59 0.66 -5.46
C GLN A 150 0.50 0.93 -4.41
N LEU A 151 0.62 0.02 -3.44
CA LEU A 151 1.71 -0.04 -2.49
C LEU A 151 2.29 -1.45 -2.50
N MET A 152 3.54 -1.57 -2.91
CA MET A 152 4.25 -2.84 -2.97
C MET A 152 5.42 -2.84 -1.98
N GLN A 153 5.58 -3.96 -1.28
CA GLN A 153 6.75 -4.22 -0.45
C GLN A 153 7.39 -5.54 -0.84
N TYR A 154 8.71 -5.58 -0.78
CA TYR A 154 9.50 -6.77 -1.09
C TYR A 154 10.47 -7.03 0.04
N ALA A 155 10.52 -8.28 0.52
CA ALA A 155 11.47 -8.71 1.54
C ALA A 155 12.08 -10.05 1.19
N ILE A 156 13.35 -10.24 1.55
CA ILE A 156 14.08 -11.48 1.37
C ILE A 156 14.05 -12.24 2.69
N SER A 157 13.77 -13.54 2.66
CA SER A 157 13.91 -14.44 3.80
C SER A 157 14.42 -15.79 3.31
N GLY A 158 15.68 -16.12 3.61
CA GLY A 158 16.37 -17.26 3.04
C GLY A 158 16.51 -17.14 1.51
N ASP A 159 16.08 -18.16 0.79
CA ASP A 159 16.06 -18.23 -0.68
C ASP A 159 14.74 -17.73 -1.29
N GLN A 160 13.87 -17.10 -0.48
CA GLN A 160 12.57 -16.62 -0.90
C GLN A 160 12.50 -15.09 -0.91
N LEU A 161 11.96 -14.54 -1.99
CA LEU A 161 11.52 -13.18 -2.10
C LEU A 161 10.01 -13.13 -1.87
N TYR A 162 9.58 -12.47 -0.81
CA TYR A 162 8.20 -12.19 -0.52
C TYR A 162 7.77 -10.89 -1.18
N VAL A 163 6.58 -10.89 -1.76
CA VAL A 163 5.96 -9.74 -2.42
C VAL A 163 4.62 -9.48 -1.75
N PHE A 164 4.47 -8.31 -1.18
CA PHE A 164 3.23 -7.81 -0.58
C PHE A 164 2.70 -6.71 -1.48
N HIS A 165 1.46 -6.82 -1.90
CA HIS A 165 0.88 -5.88 -2.85
C HIS A 165 -0.53 -5.47 -2.42
N PHE A 166 -0.69 -4.20 -2.08
CA PHE A 166 -1.98 -3.57 -1.85
C PHE A 166 -2.35 -2.73 -3.06
N ASN A 167 -3.59 -2.87 -3.53
CA ASN A 167 -4.03 -2.14 -4.70
C ASN A 167 -5.50 -1.74 -4.61
N SER A 168 -5.82 -0.50 -5.04
CA SER A 168 -7.18 0.04 -5.10
C SER A 168 -7.41 0.85 -6.36
N PRO A 169 -8.67 1.06 -6.79
CA PRO A 169 -9.00 2.10 -7.75
C PRO A 169 -8.47 3.47 -7.31
N ILE A 170 -8.11 4.33 -8.26
CA ILE A 170 -7.56 5.67 -7.96
C ILE A 170 -8.57 6.52 -7.18
N GLU A 171 -9.85 6.38 -7.47
CA GLU A 171 -10.95 7.11 -6.83
C GLU A 171 -11.05 6.81 -5.33
N GLU A 172 -10.57 5.63 -4.92
CA GLU A 172 -10.57 5.17 -3.53
C GLU A 172 -9.22 5.39 -2.83
N GLN A 173 -8.20 5.97 -3.51
CA GLN A 173 -6.86 6.18 -2.96
C GLN A 173 -6.90 6.90 -1.61
N LYS A 174 -7.64 7.99 -1.52
CA LYS A 174 -7.70 8.81 -0.29
C LYS A 174 -8.16 8.00 0.92
N GLN A 175 -9.07 7.05 0.72
CA GLN A 175 -9.56 6.16 1.76
C GLN A 175 -8.55 5.05 2.08
N TYR A 176 -7.99 4.41 1.04
CA TYR A 176 -7.21 3.18 1.22
C TYR A 176 -5.70 3.38 1.35
N GLN A 177 -5.15 4.53 1.01
CA GLN A 177 -3.72 4.81 1.21
C GLN A 177 -3.29 4.64 2.67
N PRO A 178 -3.95 5.25 3.68
CA PRO A 178 -3.58 5.03 5.07
C PRO A 178 -3.80 3.59 5.54
N VAL A 179 -4.81 2.90 4.99
CA VAL A 179 -5.06 1.47 5.27
C VAL A 179 -3.91 0.62 4.72
N ALA A 180 -3.51 0.83 3.47
CA ALA A 180 -2.38 0.15 2.85
C ALA A 180 -1.09 0.32 3.64
N GLN A 181 -0.79 1.56 4.07
CA GLN A 181 0.40 1.86 4.87
C GLN A 181 0.36 1.12 6.22
N ALA A 182 -0.79 1.09 6.91
CA ALA A 182 -0.94 0.37 8.16
C ALA A 182 -0.81 -1.16 7.98
N VAL A 183 -1.39 -1.73 6.92
CA VAL A 183 -1.24 -3.14 6.56
C VAL A 183 0.23 -3.48 6.35
N MET A 184 0.95 -2.68 5.56
CA MET A 184 2.36 -2.90 5.25
C MET A 184 3.27 -2.76 6.48
N GLN A 185 2.95 -1.88 7.41
CA GLN A 185 3.67 -1.75 8.69
C GLN A 185 3.41 -2.90 9.66
N SER A 186 2.31 -3.62 9.49
CA SER A 186 1.94 -4.76 10.34
C SER A 186 2.68 -6.06 9.98
N ILE A 187 3.36 -6.12 8.82
CA ILE A 187 4.00 -7.34 8.33
C ILE A 187 5.10 -7.77 9.29
N ALA A 188 5.01 -9.02 9.77
CA ALA A 188 6.03 -9.68 10.57
C ALA A 188 6.49 -10.96 9.86
N LEU A 189 7.65 -10.86 9.22
CA LEU A 189 8.32 -11.96 8.52
C LEU A 189 9.56 -12.37 9.33
N LYS A 190 9.61 -13.63 9.76
CA LYS A 190 10.70 -14.21 10.56
C LYS A 190 11.74 -14.90 9.68
#